data_63106e8e6a2101054d5e3ea5f710c1d3
#
_entry.id   63106e8e6a2101054d5e3ea5f710c1d3
#
_cell.length_a   1.000
_cell.length_b   1.000
_cell.length_c   1.000
_cell.angle_alpha   90.00
_cell.angle_beta   90.00
_cell.angle_gamma   90.00
#
_symmetry.space_group_name_H-M   'P 1'
#
loop_
_entity.id
_entity.type
_entity.pdbx_description
1 polymer ?
#
loop_
_entity_poly.entity_id
_entity_poly.type
_entity_poly.pdbx_seq_one_letter_code
_entity_poly.pdbx_strand_id
1 'polypeptide(L)'
;MAMAYSKISYEHREILLKNRPKDLYRISKKGTVPVLKLVDGTVIDESVDIMKWCIKQNDLDGWFEDNYTLQNRFIKNNDTEFKYWLDRYKYHIRYIENSYEKYQKEVEAFLIKYNLILQENYFLMGKKLSLVDVALMPFIRQAAHVDIGWFAQNFPALSEWLEKLKVSPLFLSIMKKYDIWDDSGEGIIVKWQ
;
A
#
# COMPACT_ATOMS: atom_id res chain seq x y z
N MET A 1 6.91 3.87 1.14
CA MET A 1 7.73 3.69 -0.08
C MET A 1 7.75 4.96 -0.93
N ALA A 2 6.63 5.57 -1.32
CA ALA A 2 6.65 6.77 -2.19
C ALA A 2 7.48 7.93 -1.60
N MET A 3 7.34 8.28 -0.32
CA MET A 3 8.15 9.30 0.32
C MET A 3 9.65 8.99 0.30
N ALA A 4 10.01 7.72 0.55
CA ALA A 4 11.41 7.26 0.49
C ALA A 4 11.97 7.35 -0.94
N TYR A 5 11.20 6.90 -1.92
CA TYR A 5 11.56 6.97 -3.33
C TYR A 5 11.76 8.42 -3.81
N SER A 6 10.81 9.29 -3.52
CA SER A 6 10.88 10.72 -3.89
C SER A 6 11.81 11.54 -2.99
N LYS A 7 12.50 10.90 -2.03
CA LYS A 7 13.43 11.52 -1.07
C LYS A 7 12.82 12.69 -0.27
N ILE A 8 11.54 12.60 0.06
CA ILE A 8 10.82 13.64 0.80
C ILE A 8 11.02 13.42 2.30
N SER A 9 11.70 14.36 2.95
CA SER A 9 11.83 14.39 4.40
C SER A 9 10.52 14.83 5.05
N TYR A 10 10.18 14.21 6.18
CA TYR A 10 8.95 14.53 6.91
C TYR A 10 9.08 14.29 8.42
N GLU A 11 8.23 14.91 9.18
CA GLU A 11 8.03 14.61 10.59
C GLU A 11 7.08 13.44 10.72
N HIS A 12 7.57 12.33 11.30
CA HIS A 12 6.80 11.11 11.54
C HIS A 12 6.21 11.13 12.94
N ARG A 13 4.91 10.89 13.02
CA ARG A 13 4.17 10.71 14.26
C ARG A 13 3.51 9.33 14.24
N GLU A 14 4.15 8.33 14.83
CA GLU A 14 3.60 6.99 14.97
C GLU A 14 2.46 6.97 15.96
N ILE A 15 1.35 6.32 15.61
CA ILE A 15 0.15 6.27 16.46
C ILE A 15 -0.37 4.86 16.66
N LEU A 16 -1.06 4.64 17.77
CA LEU A 16 -1.85 3.42 18.00
C LEU A 16 -3.24 3.56 17.38
N LEU A 17 -3.59 2.66 16.46
CA LEU A 17 -4.92 2.65 15.83
C LEU A 17 -6.07 2.43 16.84
N LYS A 18 -5.78 1.79 17.98
CA LYS A 18 -6.75 1.59 19.07
C LYS A 18 -6.95 2.83 19.93
N ASN A 19 -5.96 3.75 19.96
CA ASN A 19 -5.98 4.97 20.76
C ASN A 19 -5.46 6.13 19.89
N ARG A 20 -6.30 6.59 18.98
CA ARG A 20 -5.93 7.65 18.05
C ARG A 20 -5.88 9.00 18.76
N PRO A 21 -4.81 9.80 18.57
CA PRO A 21 -4.68 11.11 19.18
C PRO A 21 -5.74 12.09 18.66
N LYS A 22 -6.15 13.03 19.50
CA LYS A 22 -7.14 14.06 19.12
C LYS A 22 -6.68 14.92 17.94
N ASP A 23 -5.37 15.12 17.84
CA ASP A 23 -4.78 15.90 16.74
C ASP A 23 -5.00 15.27 15.38
N LEU A 24 -5.05 13.93 15.28
CA LEU A 24 -5.42 13.26 14.03
C LEU A 24 -6.82 13.72 13.55
N TYR A 25 -7.80 13.77 14.47
CA TYR A 25 -9.17 14.19 14.12
C TYR A 25 -9.29 15.69 13.85
N ARG A 26 -8.37 16.52 14.35
CA ARG A 26 -8.29 17.94 14.04
C ARG A 26 -7.86 18.19 12.60
N ILE A 27 -6.94 17.34 12.06
CA ILE A 27 -6.42 17.48 10.71
C ILE A 27 -7.20 16.66 9.68
N SER A 28 -7.73 15.48 10.04
CA SER A 28 -8.60 14.67 9.17
C SER A 28 -9.79 14.13 9.95
N LYS A 29 -11.00 14.53 9.56
CA LYS A 29 -12.27 14.07 10.19
C LYS A 29 -12.50 12.57 10.05
N LYS A 30 -11.87 11.91 9.04
CA LYS A 30 -11.95 10.46 8.84
C LYS A 30 -11.26 9.70 9.97
N GLY A 31 -10.22 10.29 10.60
CA GLY A 31 -9.42 9.62 11.62
C GLY A 31 -8.69 8.37 11.11
N THR A 32 -8.58 8.19 9.80
CA THR A 32 -7.83 7.10 9.17
C THR A 32 -6.37 7.49 8.97
N VAL A 33 -5.50 6.52 8.79
CA VAL A 33 -4.10 6.72 8.45
C VAL A 33 -3.78 6.05 7.10
N PRO A 34 -2.80 6.57 6.34
CA PRO A 34 -1.95 7.73 6.65
C PRO A 34 -2.64 9.08 6.43
N VAL A 35 -2.14 10.12 7.10
CA VAL A 35 -2.50 11.52 6.85
C VAL A 35 -1.21 12.32 6.71
N LEU A 36 -1.11 13.12 5.66
CA LEU A 36 0.00 14.02 5.42
C LEU A 36 -0.49 15.47 5.50
N LYS A 37 0.11 16.26 6.40
CA LYS A 37 -0.09 17.70 6.47
C LYS A 37 1.13 18.41 5.89
N LEU A 38 0.91 19.24 4.89
CA LEU A 38 1.96 20.04 4.24
C LEU A 38 2.26 21.31 5.04
N VAL A 39 3.39 21.96 4.71
CA VAL A 39 3.84 23.19 5.37
C VAL A 39 2.84 24.34 5.18
N ASP A 40 2.17 24.41 4.03
CA ASP A 40 1.14 25.40 3.72
C ASP A 40 -0.22 25.13 4.39
N GLY A 41 -0.30 24.06 5.19
CA GLY A 41 -1.51 23.64 5.89
C GLY A 41 -2.39 22.68 5.10
N THR A 42 -2.12 22.41 3.83
CA THR A 42 -2.85 21.42 3.02
C THR A 42 -2.79 20.04 3.67
N VAL A 43 -3.91 19.34 3.70
CA VAL A 43 -4.01 17.98 4.25
C VAL A 43 -4.36 16.99 3.15
N ILE A 44 -3.61 15.89 3.06
CA ILE A 44 -3.84 14.77 2.17
C ILE A 44 -4.05 13.52 3.03
N ASP A 45 -5.24 12.93 2.99
CA ASP A 45 -5.65 11.84 3.88
C ASP A 45 -6.03 10.53 3.17
N GLU A 46 -5.65 10.41 1.88
CA GLU A 46 -5.70 9.15 1.13
C GLU A 46 -4.30 8.71 0.72
N SER A 47 -3.97 7.44 0.97
CA SER A 47 -2.63 6.91 0.72
C SER A 47 -2.19 7.05 -0.74
N VAL A 48 -3.10 6.86 -1.69
CA VAL A 48 -2.82 7.00 -3.13
C VAL A 48 -2.55 8.45 -3.50
N ASP A 49 -3.29 9.39 -2.92
CA ASP A 49 -3.07 10.82 -3.19
C ASP A 49 -1.75 11.31 -2.59
N ILE A 50 -1.38 10.79 -1.40
CA ILE A 50 -0.02 11.02 -0.83
C ILE A 50 1.05 10.47 -1.78
N MET A 51 0.89 9.25 -2.31
CA MET A 51 1.85 8.68 -3.25
C MET A 51 1.97 9.51 -4.52
N LYS A 52 0.84 9.92 -5.12
CA LYS A 52 0.81 10.79 -6.31
C LYS A 52 1.44 12.15 -6.03
N TRP A 53 1.18 12.72 -4.86
CA TRP A 53 1.81 13.97 -4.44
C TRP A 53 3.33 13.83 -4.35
N CYS A 54 3.83 12.74 -3.73
CA CYS A 54 5.26 12.47 -3.64
C CYS A 54 5.93 12.40 -5.01
N ILE A 55 5.36 11.62 -5.93
CA ILE A 55 5.88 11.43 -7.28
C ILE A 55 5.85 12.74 -8.07
N LYS A 56 4.81 13.56 -7.89
CA LYS A 56 4.76 14.90 -8.49
C LYS A 56 5.90 15.82 -8.02
N GLN A 57 6.42 15.63 -6.80
CA GLN A 57 7.58 16.37 -6.33
C GLN A 57 8.87 15.85 -6.97
N ASN A 58 9.03 14.54 -7.07
CA ASN A 58 10.23 13.93 -7.62
C ASN A 58 9.96 12.48 -8.07
N ASP A 59 9.91 12.26 -9.39
CA ASP A 59 9.73 10.93 -10.01
C ASP A 59 11.04 10.53 -10.73
N LEU A 60 11.97 9.97 -9.95
CA LEU A 60 13.35 9.67 -10.40
C LEU A 60 13.41 8.67 -11.56
N ASP A 61 12.52 7.68 -11.58
CA ASP A 61 12.53 6.56 -12.51
C ASP A 61 11.28 6.49 -13.41
N GLY A 62 10.39 7.49 -13.32
CA GLY A 62 9.16 7.55 -14.11
C GLY A 62 8.10 6.53 -13.66
N TRP A 63 7.87 6.41 -12.35
CA TRP A 63 6.89 5.46 -11.82
C TRP A 63 5.47 5.68 -12.32
N PHE A 64 5.14 6.91 -12.70
CA PHE A 64 3.78 7.29 -13.05
C PHE A 64 3.63 7.93 -14.43
N GLU A 65 4.74 8.15 -15.15
CA GLU A 65 4.72 8.80 -16.47
C GLU A 65 4.05 7.92 -17.54
N ASP A 66 4.39 6.61 -17.54
CA ASP A 66 3.88 5.69 -18.53
C ASP A 66 2.49 5.13 -18.16
N ASN A 67 1.58 5.09 -19.15
CA ASN A 67 0.27 4.45 -19.01
C ASN A 67 -0.60 4.97 -17.84
N TYR A 68 -0.56 6.28 -17.57
CA TYR A 68 -1.30 6.95 -16.48
C TYR A 68 -2.75 6.44 -16.31
N THR A 69 -3.50 6.33 -17.41
CA THR A 69 -4.91 5.87 -17.39
C THR A 69 -5.01 4.42 -16.91
N LEU A 70 -4.12 3.56 -17.38
CA LEU A 70 -4.10 2.15 -17.00
C LEU A 70 -3.68 2.00 -15.53
N GLN A 71 -2.64 2.71 -15.08
CA GLN A 71 -2.22 2.71 -13.69
C GLN A 71 -3.34 3.13 -12.74
N ASN A 72 -4.03 4.23 -13.05
CA ASN A 72 -5.18 4.68 -12.25
C ASN A 72 -6.30 3.65 -12.19
N ARG A 73 -6.56 2.91 -13.30
CA ARG A 73 -7.57 1.85 -13.32
C ARG A 73 -7.19 0.69 -12.39
N PHE A 74 -5.92 0.26 -12.39
CA PHE A 74 -5.44 -0.78 -11.48
C PHE A 74 -5.59 -0.36 -10.01
N ILE A 75 -5.14 0.84 -9.67
CA ILE A 75 -5.22 1.38 -8.31
C ILE A 75 -6.67 1.53 -7.87
N LYS A 76 -7.54 2.08 -8.72
CA LYS A 76 -8.96 2.23 -8.42
C LYS A 76 -9.63 0.87 -8.18
N ASN A 77 -9.38 -0.13 -9.03
CA ASN A 77 -9.91 -1.48 -8.86
C ASN A 77 -9.45 -2.12 -7.55
N ASN A 78 -8.18 -1.92 -7.20
CA ASN A 78 -7.65 -2.38 -5.92
C ASN A 78 -8.40 -1.75 -4.74
N ASP A 79 -8.59 -0.43 -4.76
CA ASP A 79 -9.16 0.30 -3.63
C ASP A 79 -10.68 0.10 -3.47
N THR A 80 -11.39 -0.19 -4.56
CA THR A 80 -12.85 -0.39 -4.53
C THR A 80 -13.24 -1.87 -4.41
N GLU A 81 -12.74 -2.73 -5.29
CA GLU A 81 -13.20 -4.10 -5.42
C GLU A 81 -12.30 -5.09 -4.66
N PHE A 82 -10.99 -5.09 -4.98
CA PHE A 82 -10.07 -6.05 -4.36
C PHE A 82 -10.02 -5.90 -2.84
N LYS A 83 -9.90 -4.68 -2.35
CA LYS A 83 -9.86 -4.37 -0.92
C LYS A 83 -11.15 -4.77 -0.20
N TYR A 84 -12.31 -4.61 -0.83
CA TYR A 84 -13.58 -5.06 -0.30
C TYR A 84 -13.60 -6.57 -0.06
N TRP A 85 -13.14 -7.36 -1.05
CA TRP A 85 -13.09 -8.82 -0.94
C TRP A 85 -11.97 -9.28 -0.02
N LEU A 86 -10.82 -8.62 -0.05
CA LEU A 86 -9.69 -8.90 0.82
C LEU A 86 -10.05 -8.77 2.31
N ASP A 87 -10.77 -7.72 2.69
CA ASP A 87 -11.20 -7.54 4.08
C ASP A 87 -12.14 -8.68 4.52
N ARG A 88 -13.02 -9.14 3.66
CA ARG A 88 -13.91 -10.27 3.91
C ARG A 88 -13.16 -11.59 3.99
N TYR A 89 -12.20 -11.81 3.14
CA TYR A 89 -11.35 -12.99 3.16
C TYR A 89 -10.51 -13.06 4.45
N LYS A 90 -9.87 -11.96 4.83
CA LYS A 90 -9.05 -11.87 6.06
C LYS A 90 -9.85 -12.01 7.34
N TYR A 91 -11.02 -11.45 7.38
CA TYR A 91 -11.86 -11.34 8.57
C TYR A 91 -13.19 -12.05 8.40
N HIS A 92 -13.22 -13.17 7.66
CA HIS A 92 -14.42 -13.92 7.29
C HIS A 92 -15.33 -14.23 8.49
N ILE A 93 -14.77 -14.43 9.68
CA ILE A 93 -15.53 -14.65 10.92
C ILE A 93 -16.48 -13.47 11.26
N ARG A 94 -16.16 -12.26 10.78
CA ARG A 94 -16.96 -11.04 11.00
C ARG A 94 -18.02 -10.84 9.91
N TYR A 95 -17.86 -11.53 8.78
CA TYR A 95 -18.71 -11.39 7.59
C TYR A 95 -19.42 -12.73 7.35
N ILE A 96 -20.55 -12.91 8.03
CA ILE A 96 -21.30 -14.19 8.05
C ILE A 96 -22.22 -14.38 6.85
N GLU A 97 -22.30 -13.40 5.96
CA GLU A 97 -23.17 -13.42 4.77
C GLU A 97 -22.71 -14.41 3.69
N ASN A 98 -21.43 -14.81 3.70
CA ASN A 98 -20.89 -15.82 2.79
C ASN A 98 -19.82 -16.68 3.49
N SER A 99 -19.47 -17.82 2.85
CA SER A 99 -18.42 -18.71 3.35
C SER A 99 -17.02 -18.18 3.07
N TYR A 100 -16.03 -18.72 3.80
CA TYR A 100 -14.59 -18.44 3.58
C TYR A 100 -14.19 -18.74 2.12
N GLU A 101 -14.62 -19.88 1.57
CA GLU A 101 -14.31 -20.30 0.21
C GLU A 101 -14.87 -19.34 -0.83
N LYS A 102 -16.05 -18.76 -0.56
CA LYS A 102 -16.64 -17.74 -1.44
C LYS A 102 -15.77 -16.48 -1.46
N TYR A 103 -15.33 -16.00 -0.31
CA TYR A 103 -14.45 -14.84 -0.21
C TYR A 103 -13.08 -15.10 -0.82
N GLN A 104 -12.51 -16.29 -0.59
CA GLN A 104 -11.26 -16.71 -1.21
C GLN A 104 -11.36 -16.67 -2.73
N LYS A 105 -12.44 -17.22 -3.31
CA LYS A 105 -12.66 -17.24 -4.76
C LYS A 105 -12.76 -15.84 -5.38
N GLU A 106 -13.38 -14.88 -4.68
CA GLU A 106 -13.44 -13.49 -5.14
C GLU A 106 -12.05 -12.82 -5.14
N VAL A 107 -11.26 -13.06 -4.11
CA VAL A 107 -9.85 -12.58 -4.04
C VAL A 107 -9.00 -13.27 -5.11
N GLU A 108 -9.17 -14.58 -5.29
CA GLU A 108 -8.46 -15.41 -6.27
C GLU A 108 -8.56 -14.84 -7.69
N ALA A 109 -9.73 -14.35 -8.10
CA ALA A 109 -9.95 -13.79 -9.42
C ALA A 109 -9.01 -12.60 -9.73
N PHE A 110 -8.70 -11.77 -8.72
CA PHE A 110 -7.72 -10.69 -8.84
C PHE A 110 -6.29 -11.21 -8.86
N LEU A 111 -5.97 -12.18 -7.97
CA LEU A 111 -4.63 -12.74 -7.88
C LEU A 111 -4.23 -13.48 -9.15
N ILE A 112 -5.14 -14.23 -9.78
CA ILE A 112 -4.93 -14.88 -11.09
C ILE A 112 -4.52 -13.82 -12.13
N LYS A 113 -5.27 -12.73 -12.23
CA LYS A 113 -4.98 -11.66 -13.18
C LYS A 113 -3.57 -11.06 -12.98
N TYR A 114 -3.20 -10.79 -11.75
CA TYR A 114 -1.87 -10.23 -11.44
C TYR A 114 -0.77 -11.26 -11.70
N ASN A 115 -1.00 -12.53 -11.34
CA ASN A 115 -0.07 -13.60 -11.61
C ASN A 115 0.19 -13.80 -13.10
N LEU A 116 -0.85 -13.76 -13.95
CA LEU A 116 -0.72 -13.86 -15.41
C LEU A 116 0.10 -12.71 -16.00
N ILE A 117 -0.11 -11.48 -15.52
CA ILE A 117 0.69 -10.32 -15.95
C ILE A 117 2.16 -10.53 -15.61
N LEU A 118 2.46 -11.07 -14.43
CA LEU A 118 3.82 -11.24 -13.94
C LEU A 118 4.53 -12.48 -14.52
N GLN A 119 3.81 -13.39 -15.16
CA GLN A 119 4.43 -14.44 -15.97
C GLN A 119 5.17 -13.89 -17.19
N GLU A 120 4.67 -12.77 -17.74
CA GLU A 120 5.22 -12.14 -18.95
C GLU A 120 6.04 -10.87 -18.63
N ASN A 121 5.98 -10.38 -17.38
CA ASN A 121 6.57 -9.11 -16.99
C ASN A 121 7.27 -9.18 -15.63
N TYR A 122 8.28 -8.32 -15.44
CA TYR A 122 8.97 -8.20 -14.15
C TYR A 122 8.14 -7.48 -13.08
N PHE A 123 7.23 -6.58 -13.51
CA PHE A 123 6.35 -5.77 -12.67
C PHE A 123 4.97 -5.66 -13.32
N LEU A 124 3.97 -5.20 -12.57
CA LEU A 124 2.58 -5.13 -13.02
C LEU A 124 2.34 -4.23 -14.24
N MET A 125 3.25 -3.28 -14.49
CA MET A 125 3.18 -2.39 -15.65
C MET A 125 4.29 -2.65 -16.70
N GLY A 126 5.03 -3.76 -16.57
CA GLY A 126 6.07 -4.14 -17.52
C GLY A 126 7.44 -4.39 -16.92
N LYS A 127 8.49 -3.76 -17.47
CA LYS A 127 9.88 -4.05 -17.08
C LYS A 127 10.38 -3.25 -15.86
N LYS A 128 9.76 -2.11 -15.55
CA LYS A 128 10.17 -1.20 -14.48
C LYS A 128 9.14 -1.20 -13.35
N LEU A 129 9.64 -0.99 -12.12
CA LEU A 129 8.79 -0.73 -10.97
C LEU A 129 7.91 0.50 -11.24
N SER A 130 6.63 0.39 -10.91
CA SER A 130 5.65 1.44 -11.13
C SER A 130 4.91 1.82 -9.85
N LEU A 131 4.13 2.90 -9.91
CA LEU A 131 3.25 3.28 -8.81
C LEU A 131 2.22 2.17 -8.49
N VAL A 132 1.76 1.43 -9.50
CA VAL A 132 0.83 0.30 -9.33
C VAL A 132 1.43 -0.77 -8.43
N ASP A 133 2.69 -1.15 -8.67
CA ASP A 133 3.36 -2.17 -7.86
C ASP A 133 3.42 -1.76 -6.38
N VAL A 134 3.80 -0.51 -6.13
CA VAL A 134 3.91 0.04 -4.78
C VAL A 134 2.55 0.18 -4.11
N ALA A 135 1.52 0.56 -4.87
CA ALA A 135 0.16 0.72 -4.35
C ALA A 135 -0.50 -0.62 -4.01
N LEU A 136 -0.30 -1.65 -4.84
CA LEU A 136 -0.94 -2.95 -4.68
C LEU A 136 -0.20 -3.89 -3.71
N MET A 137 1.12 -3.74 -3.60
CA MET A 137 1.97 -4.62 -2.79
C MET A 137 1.47 -4.83 -1.35
N PRO A 138 1.04 -3.82 -0.59
CA PRO A 138 0.56 -4.02 0.77
C PRO A 138 -0.68 -4.90 0.86
N PHE A 139 -1.56 -4.84 -0.13
CA PHE A 139 -2.80 -5.60 -0.16
C PHE A 139 -2.57 -7.04 -0.62
N ILE A 140 -1.73 -7.23 -1.65
CA ILE A 140 -1.30 -8.56 -2.10
C ILE A 140 -0.55 -9.29 -0.98
N ARG A 141 0.33 -8.59 -0.25
CA ARG A 141 1.01 -9.14 0.94
C ARG A 141 0.01 -9.57 2.01
N GLN A 142 -1.05 -8.81 2.24
CA GLN A 142 -2.10 -9.18 3.18
C GLN A 142 -2.87 -10.43 2.72
N ALA A 143 -3.19 -10.53 1.41
CA ALA A 143 -3.83 -11.73 0.85
C ALA A 143 -2.94 -12.97 1.02
N ALA A 144 -1.65 -12.86 0.70
CA ALA A 144 -0.68 -13.93 0.88
C ALA A 144 -0.56 -14.42 2.33
N HIS A 145 -0.68 -13.51 3.30
CA HIS A 145 -0.57 -13.86 4.71
C HIS A 145 -1.80 -14.57 5.30
N VAL A 146 -2.92 -14.62 4.60
CA VAL A 146 -4.10 -15.42 5.04
C VAL A 146 -3.79 -16.91 4.94
N ASP A 147 -3.20 -17.35 3.83
CA ASP A 147 -2.72 -18.70 3.60
C ASP A 147 -1.48 -18.65 2.68
N ILE A 148 -0.31 -18.68 3.29
CA ILE A 148 0.98 -18.57 2.58
C ILE A 148 1.21 -19.76 1.64
N GLY A 149 0.83 -20.97 2.07
CA GLY A 149 1.01 -22.18 1.28
C GLY A 149 0.13 -22.18 0.04
N TRP A 150 -1.14 -21.90 0.20
CA TRP A 150 -2.09 -21.78 -0.91
C TRP A 150 -1.67 -20.68 -1.89
N PHE A 151 -1.26 -19.49 -1.38
CA PHE A 151 -0.83 -18.38 -2.21
C PHE A 151 0.40 -18.74 -3.07
N ALA A 152 1.45 -19.30 -2.45
CA ALA A 152 2.68 -19.65 -3.15
C ALA A 152 2.45 -20.75 -4.21
N GLN A 153 1.60 -21.73 -3.90
CA GLN A 153 1.29 -22.84 -4.81
C GLN A 153 0.48 -22.40 -6.03
N ASN A 154 -0.50 -21.50 -5.84
CA ASN A 154 -1.42 -21.11 -6.90
C ASN A 154 -0.97 -19.87 -7.70
N PHE A 155 -0.10 -19.02 -7.12
CA PHE A 155 0.34 -17.77 -7.75
C PHE A 155 1.87 -17.62 -7.72
N PRO A 156 2.64 -18.52 -8.36
CA PRO A 156 4.09 -18.54 -8.24
C PRO A 156 4.77 -17.26 -8.73
N ALA A 157 4.35 -16.69 -9.88
CA ALA A 157 4.93 -15.45 -10.40
C ALA A 157 4.63 -14.24 -9.49
N LEU A 158 3.41 -14.18 -8.94
CA LEU A 158 3.02 -13.14 -8.00
C LEU A 158 3.73 -13.29 -6.65
N SER A 159 3.99 -14.53 -6.23
CA SER A 159 4.76 -14.83 -5.02
C SER A 159 6.23 -14.37 -5.18
N GLU A 160 6.86 -14.67 -6.30
CA GLU A 160 8.22 -14.23 -6.61
C GLU A 160 8.30 -12.68 -6.65
N TRP A 161 7.37 -12.02 -7.32
CA TRP A 161 7.28 -10.56 -7.34
C TRP A 161 7.14 -9.97 -5.93
N LEU A 162 6.30 -10.56 -5.08
CA LEU A 162 6.10 -10.11 -3.71
C LEU A 162 7.38 -10.25 -2.88
N GLU A 163 8.06 -11.39 -2.97
CA GLU A 163 9.32 -11.62 -2.24
C GLU A 163 10.42 -10.67 -2.73
N LYS A 164 10.53 -10.46 -4.03
CA LYS A 164 11.47 -9.49 -4.62
C LYS A 164 11.26 -8.08 -4.06
N LEU A 165 10.01 -7.64 -3.95
CA LEU A 165 9.70 -6.33 -3.38
C LEU A 165 10.01 -6.26 -1.89
N LYS A 166 9.72 -7.30 -1.11
CA LYS A 166 9.98 -7.38 0.33
C LYS A 166 11.46 -7.29 0.69
N VAL A 167 12.34 -7.79 -0.17
CA VAL A 167 13.81 -7.72 0.05
C VAL A 167 14.45 -6.51 -0.61
N SER A 168 13.68 -5.68 -1.31
CA SER A 168 14.21 -4.49 -1.98
C SER A 168 14.74 -3.47 -0.97
N PRO A 169 15.85 -2.76 -1.28
CA PRO A 169 16.37 -1.70 -0.40
C PRO A 169 15.30 -0.65 -0.06
N LEU A 170 14.45 -0.30 -1.03
CA LEU A 170 13.37 0.66 -0.83
C LEU A 170 12.34 0.17 0.20
N PHE A 171 11.92 -1.09 0.14
CA PHE A 171 10.99 -1.63 1.14
C PHE A 171 11.65 -1.76 2.51
N LEU A 172 12.88 -2.26 2.56
CA LEU A 172 13.61 -2.42 3.82
C LEU A 172 13.86 -1.08 4.53
N SER A 173 14.10 -0.01 3.76
CA SER A 173 14.33 1.33 4.31
C SER A 173 13.14 1.88 5.11
N ILE A 174 11.92 1.45 4.77
CA ILE A 174 10.69 1.92 5.43
C ILE A 174 10.19 0.99 6.55
N MET A 175 10.89 -0.12 6.80
CA MET A 175 10.48 -1.11 7.81
C MET A 175 10.99 -0.80 9.22
N LYS A 176 11.68 0.33 9.39
CA LYS A 176 12.07 0.83 10.72
C LYS A 176 10.82 1.05 11.57
N LYS A 177 10.86 0.58 12.81
CA LYS A 177 9.83 0.86 13.80
C LYS A 177 10.15 2.17 14.49
N TYR A 178 9.12 2.93 14.80
CA TYR A 178 9.21 4.19 15.53
C TYR A 178 8.46 4.06 16.87
N ASP A 179 8.89 4.84 17.85
CA ASP A 179 8.17 4.96 19.12
C ASP A 179 6.85 5.68 18.88
N ILE A 180 5.84 5.31 19.69
CA ILE A 180 4.53 5.94 19.60
C ILE A 180 4.66 7.39 20.06
N TRP A 181 4.14 8.29 19.24
CA TRP A 181 4.08 9.71 19.58
C TRP A 181 3.12 9.95 20.74
N ASP A 182 3.57 10.67 21.73
CA ASP A 182 2.87 10.88 23.02
C ASP A 182 1.91 12.08 23.04
N ASP A 183 1.65 12.69 21.88
CA ASP A 183 0.75 13.85 21.71
C ASP A 183 1.26 15.16 22.30
N SER A 184 2.48 15.20 22.87
CA SER A 184 3.02 16.32 23.65
C SER A 184 4.15 17.08 22.99
N GLY A 185 4.68 16.62 21.86
CA GLY A 185 5.90 17.18 21.30
C GLY A 185 6.00 17.10 19.77
N GLU A 186 7.20 17.36 19.29
CA GLU A 186 7.56 17.14 17.90
C GLU A 186 7.69 15.64 17.62
N GLY A 187 7.35 15.21 16.41
CA GLY A 187 7.59 13.86 15.94
C GLY A 187 9.06 13.64 15.55
N ILE A 188 9.34 12.49 14.98
CA ILE A 188 10.69 12.11 14.55
C ILE A 188 10.92 12.57 13.12
N ILE A 189 11.99 13.31 12.87
CA ILE A 189 12.35 13.72 11.50
C ILE A 189 12.95 12.53 10.75
N VAL A 190 12.26 12.12 9.71
CA VAL A 190 12.71 11.07 8.77
C VAL A 190 13.33 11.73 7.55
N LYS A 191 14.58 11.33 7.24
CA LYS A 191 15.34 11.78 6.06
C LYS A 191 15.77 10.56 5.25
N TRP A 192 15.81 10.70 3.93
CA TRP A 192 16.25 9.67 3.00
C TRP A 192 17.61 10.04 2.40
N GLN A 193 18.50 9.10 2.41
CA GLN A 193 19.83 9.23 1.78
C GLN A 193 19.79 9.00 0.27
#